data_ccd0fdff051972d3b909a0dde6ee790c
#
_entry.id   ccd0fdff051972d3b909a0dde6ee790c
#
_cell.length_a   1.000
_cell.length_b   1.000
_cell.length_c   1.000
_cell.angle_alpha   90.00
_cell.angle_beta   90.00
_cell.angle_gamma   90.00
#
_symmetry.space_group_name_H-M   'P 1'
#
loop_
_entity.id
_entity.type
_entity.pdbx_description
1 polymer ?
#
loop_
_entity_poly.entity_id
_entity_poly.type
_entity_poly.pdbx_seq_one_letter_code
_entity_poly.pdbx_strand_id
1 'polypeptide(L)'
;TTTTVMIELPPFALFYLAALAAAVLPRVPRQALMLAVPVVSCAALLQLPSDLLVSMSILDLQLEPLRVDRLSRLFGILFHIGAFIGIVFSLHSRDRTQHVAALAYAGSALGAVFAGDLLTLFVFWELLAVSSVFLIFASRTERSYGAGMRYLIIQIISGVLLLAGALILYGQSGSLRFEHIGLSGAGSMLI
;
A
#
# COMPACT_ATOMS: atom_id res chain seq x y z
N THR A 1 13.53 -29.25 -7.50
CA THR A 1 12.14 -29.29 -7.04
C THR A 1 11.46 -28.05 -7.57
N THR A 2 10.67 -28.26 -8.61
CA THR A 2 9.93 -27.19 -9.33
C THR A 2 8.85 -26.71 -8.38
N THR A 3 9.09 -25.59 -7.72
CA THR A 3 8.04 -24.89 -6.95
C THR A 3 7.07 -24.30 -7.96
N THR A 4 5.92 -24.93 -8.11
CA THR A 4 4.78 -24.38 -8.83
C THR A 4 4.46 -23.04 -8.16
N VAL A 5 4.79 -21.93 -8.81
CA VAL A 5 4.38 -20.60 -8.38
C VAL A 5 2.87 -20.55 -8.60
N MET A 6 2.11 -21.01 -7.61
CA MET A 6 0.74 -20.55 -7.47
C MET A 6 0.84 -19.04 -7.32
N ILE A 7 0.27 -18.32 -8.26
CA ILE A 7 0.16 -16.85 -8.17
C ILE A 7 -0.77 -16.59 -6.98
N GLU A 8 -0.21 -16.60 -5.79
CA GLU A 8 -0.93 -16.18 -4.60
C GLU A 8 -1.13 -14.67 -4.74
N LEU A 9 -2.36 -14.27 -4.99
CA LEU A 9 -2.74 -12.87 -5.09
C LEU A 9 -2.31 -12.16 -3.79
N PRO A 10 -1.44 -11.13 -3.88
CA PRO A 10 -1.04 -10.39 -2.71
C PRO A 10 -2.26 -9.81 -1.99
N PRO A 11 -2.28 -9.75 -0.66
CA PRO A 11 -3.43 -9.24 0.10
C PRO A 11 -3.90 -7.87 -0.36
N PHE A 12 -2.99 -6.97 -0.71
CA PHE A 12 -3.32 -5.64 -1.22
C PHE A 12 -4.02 -5.67 -2.60
N ALA A 13 -3.73 -6.66 -3.44
CA ALA A 13 -4.33 -6.76 -4.77
C ALA A 13 -5.85 -6.99 -4.71
N LEU A 14 -6.33 -7.72 -3.69
CA LEU A 14 -7.76 -7.94 -3.49
C LEU A 14 -8.51 -6.61 -3.25
N PHE A 15 -7.89 -5.65 -2.56
CA PHE A 15 -8.48 -4.33 -2.35
C PHE A 15 -8.57 -3.52 -3.64
N TYR A 16 -7.55 -3.57 -4.51
CA TYR A 16 -7.59 -2.90 -5.81
C TYR A 16 -8.63 -3.52 -6.74
N LEU A 17 -8.70 -4.86 -6.80
CA LEU A 17 -9.74 -5.55 -7.58
C LEU A 17 -11.14 -5.19 -7.07
N ALA A 18 -11.31 -5.13 -5.75
CA ALA A 18 -12.56 -4.68 -5.15
C ALA A 18 -12.87 -3.21 -5.43
N ALA A 19 -11.86 -2.32 -5.46
CA ALA A 19 -12.04 -0.93 -5.83
C ALA A 19 -12.54 -0.79 -7.28
N LEU A 20 -11.97 -1.55 -8.22
CA LEU A 20 -12.42 -1.60 -9.61
C LEU A 20 -13.85 -2.15 -9.72
N ALA A 21 -14.15 -3.24 -9.03
CA ALA A 21 -15.51 -3.79 -9.00
C ALA A 21 -16.51 -2.82 -8.35
N ALA A 22 -16.14 -2.15 -7.27
CA ALA A 22 -16.96 -1.14 -6.59
C ALA A 22 -17.30 0.06 -7.49
N ALA A 23 -16.43 0.38 -8.46
CA ALA A 23 -16.66 1.46 -9.42
C ALA A 23 -17.89 1.20 -10.33
N VAL A 24 -18.21 -0.06 -10.60
CA VAL A 24 -19.30 -0.46 -11.52
C VAL A 24 -20.51 -1.06 -10.80
N LEU A 25 -20.33 -1.67 -9.63
CA LEU A 25 -21.39 -2.38 -8.91
C LEU A 25 -22.48 -1.44 -8.38
N PRO A 26 -23.75 -1.89 -8.37
CA PRO A 26 -24.85 -1.24 -7.64
C PRO A 26 -24.57 -1.21 -6.13
N ARG A 27 -25.32 -0.38 -5.39
CA ARG A 27 -25.07 -0.09 -3.98
C ARG A 27 -24.98 -1.33 -3.09
N VAL A 28 -25.98 -2.20 -3.16
CA VAL A 28 -26.08 -3.36 -2.27
C VAL A 28 -24.93 -4.35 -2.47
N PRO A 29 -24.66 -4.87 -3.69
CA PRO A 29 -23.51 -5.77 -3.89
C PRO A 29 -22.16 -5.09 -3.64
N ARG A 30 -22.04 -3.77 -3.89
CA ARG A 30 -20.84 -3.01 -3.57
C ARG A 30 -20.57 -3.00 -2.07
N GLN A 31 -21.57 -2.74 -1.23
CA GLN A 31 -21.40 -2.74 0.22
C GLN A 31 -21.05 -4.13 0.76
N ALA A 32 -21.68 -5.18 0.22
CA ALA A 32 -21.34 -6.56 0.57
C ALA A 32 -19.88 -6.90 0.19
N LEU A 33 -19.44 -6.51 -1.02
CA LEU A 33 -18.06 -6.67 -1.46
C LEU A 33 -17.08 -5.95 -0.54
N MET A 34 -17.36 -4.69 -0.19
CA MET A 34 -16.51 -3.88 0.68
C MET A 34 -16.31 -4.52 2.05
N LEU A 35 -17.37 -5.10 2.64
CA LEU A 35 -17.28 -5.80 3.92
C LEU A 35 -16.52 -7.13 3.82
N ALA A 36 -16.70 -7.85 2.72
CA ALA A 36 -16.07 -9.15 2.51
C ALA A 36 -14.56 -9.05 2.29
N VAL A 37 -14.09 -8.02 1.56
CA VAL A 37 -12.69 -7.90 1.12
C VAL A 37 -11.69 -7.88 2.27
N PRO A 38 -11.81 -7.06 3.34
CA PRO A 38 -10.86 -7.09 4.44
C PRO A 38 -10.82 -8.46 5.14
N VAL A 39 -11.96 -9.13 5.25
CA VAL A 39 -12.05 -10.45 5.89
C VAL A 39 -11.37 -11.52 5.04
N VAL A 40 -11.68 -11.57 3.75
CA VAL A 40 -11.11 -12.55 2.82
C VAL A 40 -9.61 -12.31 2.65
N SER A 41 -9.20 -11.05 2.50
CA SER A 41 -7.79 -10.69 2.36
C SER A 41 -6.99 -10.98 3.64
N CYS A 42 -7.57 -10.75 4.82
CA CYS A 42 -6.94 -11.12 6.10
C CYS A 42 -6.80 -12.65 6.24
N ALA A 43 -7.85 -13.39 5.86
CA ALA A 43 -7.79 -14.86 5.86
C ALA A 43 -6.72 -15.39 4.90
N ALA A 44 -6.58 -14.79 3.72
CA ALA A 44 -5.51 -15.11 2.77
C ALA A 44 -4.12 -14.80 3.37
N LEU A 45 -3.94 -13.63 4.01
CA LEU A 45 -2.69 -13.27 4.69
C LEU A 45 -2.28 -14.30 5.75
N LEU A 46 -3.25 -14.83 6.52
CA LEU A 46 -2.98 -15.82 7.56
C LEU A 46 -2.52 -17.17 6.99
N GLN A 47 -2.87 -17.48 5.75
CA GLN A 47 -2.46 -18.71 5.06
C GLN A 47 -1.10 -18.60 4.37
N LEU A 48 -0.58 -17.37 4.16
CA LEU A 48 0.74 -17.18 3.56
C LEU A 48 1.84 -17.75 4.47
N PRO A 49 2.89 -18.36 3.89
CA PRO A 49 4.04 -18.80 4.66
C PRO A 49 4.70 -17.63 5.41
N SER A 50 5.28 -17.93 6.58
CA SER A 50 6.18 -16.99 7.24
C SER A 50 7.45 -16.88 6.39
N ASP A 51 7.95 -15.64 6.25
CA ASP A 51 9.14 -15.33 5.47
C ASP A 51 8.97 -15.51 3.94
N LEU A 52 7.72 -15.33 3.44
CA LEU A 52 7.45 -15.27 2.00
C LEU A 52 8.08 -14.00 1.41
N LEU A 53 8.89 -14.21 0.38
CA LEU A 53 9.48 -13.14 -0.41
C LEU A 53 9.14 -13.37 -1.88
N VAL A 54 8.51 -12.39 -2.51
CA VAL A 54 8.28 -12.36 -3.96
C VAL A 54 9.20 -11.29 -4.53
N SER A 55 10.13 -11.70 -5.38
CA SER A 55 11.04 -10.81 -6.08
C SER A 55 10.74 -10.79 -7.57
N MET A 56 10.89 -9.62 -8.19
CA MET A 56 10.79 -9.43 -9.63
C MET A 56 11.92 -8.54 -10.13
N SER A 57 12.37 -8.76 -11.34
CA SER A 57 13.38 -7.93 -12.00
C SER A 57 12.71 -7.04 -13.03
N ILE A 58 12.87 -5.73 -12.90
CA ILE A 58 12.38 -4.73 -13.87
C ILE A 58 13.53 -3.78 -14.18
N LEU A 59 13.93 -3.70 -15.47
CA LEU A 59 15.00 -2.80 -15.93
C LEU A 59 16.30 -2.93 -15.11
N ASP A 60 16.72 -4.17 -14.85
CA ASP A 60 17.91 -4.53 -14.04
C ASP A 60 17.82 -4.21 -12.55
N LEU A 61 16.67 -3.67 -12.08
CA LEU A 61 16.39 -3.48 -10.66
C LEU A 61 15.72 -4.74 -10.08
N GLN A 62 16.24 -5.21 -8.95
CA GLN A 62 15.62 -6.27 -8.17
C GLN A 62 14.62 -5.65 -7.20
N LEU A 63 13.34 -5.85 -7.45
CA LEU A 63 12.24 -5.35 -6.62
C LEU A 63 11.62 -6.49 -5.81
N GLU A 64 11.14 -6.14 -4.63
CA GLU A 64 10.49 -7.06 -3.69
C GLU A 64 9.07 -6.54 -3.37
N PRO A 65 8.10 -6.71 -4.30
CA PRO A 65 6.75 -6.16 -4.12
C PRO A 65 5.95 -6.81 -3.00
N LEU A 66 6.36 -7.98 -2.52
CA LEU A 66 5.71 -8.66 -1.41
C LEU A 66 6.76 -9.33 -0.51
N ARG A 67 6.90 -8.81 0.70
CA ARG A 67 7.69 -9.39 1.77
C ARG A 67 6.82 -9.59 3.00
N VAL A 68 6.63 -10.85 3.39
CA VAL A 68 5.84 -11.21 4.57
C VAL A 68 6.78 -11.73 5.65
N ASP A 69 7.04 -10.90 6.64
CA ASP A 69 7.75 -11.26 7.87
C ASP A 69 6.81 -11.15 9.09
N ARG A 70 7.34 -11.41 10.29
CA ARG A 70 6.52 -11.35 11.52
C ARG A 70 5.95 -9.96 11.79
N LEU A 71 6.73 -8.93 11.48
CA LEU A 71 6.34 -7.53 11.72
C LEU A 71 5.29 -7.09 10.71
N SER A 72 5.55 -7.30 9.41
CA SER A 72 4.61 -6.95 8.34
C SER A 72 3.29 -7.73 8.46
N ARG A 73 3.32 -8.98 8.92
CA ARG A 73 2.11 -9.75 9.21
C ARG A 73 1.30 -9.14 10.33
N LEU A 74 1.93 -8.74 11.44
CA LEU A 74 1.24 -8.09 12.55
C LEU A 74 0.57 -6.79 12.11
N PHE A 75 1.32 -5.92 11.42
CA PHE A 75 0.78 -4.68 10.89
C PHE A 75 -0.27 -4.94 9.80
N GLY A 76 -0.07 -5.93 8.95
CA GLY A 76 -1.07 -6.34 7.96
C GLY A 76 -2.41 -6.69 8.61
N ILE A 77 -2.43 -7.48 9.68
CA ILE A 77 -3.66 -7.80 10.42
C ILE A 77 -4.29 -6.52 11.00
N LEU A 78 -3.50 -5.66 11.65
CA LEU A 78 -4.00 -4.40 12.20
C LEU A 78 -4.62 -3.50 11.12
N PHE A 79 -4.00 -3.41 9.94
CA PHE A 79 -4.53 -2.63 8.83
C PHE A 79 -5.82 -3.22 8.25
N HIS A 80 -5.97 -4.56 8.21
CA HIS A 80 -7.23 -5.19 7.82
C HIS A 80 -8.36 -4.89 8.80
N ILE A 81 -8.07 -4.92 10.10
CA ILE A 81 -9.05 -4.55 11.14
C ILE A 81 -9.43 -3.06 10.97
N GLY A 82 -8.44 -2.18 10.81
CA GLY A 82 -8.69 -0.77 10.57
C GLY A 82 -9.52 -0.50 9.30
N ALA A 83 -9.19 -1.17 8.20
CA ALA A 83 -9.95 -1.09 6.97
C ALA A 83 -11.40 -1.57 7.14
N PHE A 84 -11.61 -2.69 7.83
CA PHE A 84 -12.95 -3.21 8.12
C PHE A 84 -13.79 -2.20 8.92
N ILE A 85 -13.22 -1.65 10.00
CA ILE A 85 -13.89 -0.64 10.83
C ILE A 85 -14.22 0.61 9.98
N GLY A 86 -13.26 1.12 9.20
CA GLY A 86 -13.45 2.26 8.32
C GLY A 86 -14.54 2.02 7.28
N ILE A 87 -14.61 0.82 6.71
CA ILE A 87 -15.65 0.43 5.77
C ILE A 87 -17.02 0.41 6.46
N VAL A 88 -17.14 -0.19 7.65
CA VAL A 88 -18.39 -0.20 8.42
C VAL A 88 -18.89 1.24 8.64
N PHE A 89 -18.00 2.15 9.03
CA PHE A 89 -18.34 3.58 9.14
C PHE A 89 -18.80 4.20 7.83
N SER A 90 -18.22 3.81 6.70
CA SER A 90 -18.53 4.36 5.39
C SER A 90 -19.84 3.83 4.76
N LEU A 91 -20.45 2.78 5.31
CA LEU A 91 -21.65 2.15 4.75
C LEU A 91 -22.87 3.10 4.67
N HIS A 92 -22.95 4.09 5.56
CA HIS A 92 -24.02 5.10 5.50
C HIS A 92 -23.86 6.02 4.27
N SER A 93 -22.65 6.22 3.79
CA SER A 93 -22.37 7.04 2.59
C SER A 93 -22.97 6.39 1.34
N ARG A 94 -23.47 7.24 0.44
CA ARG A 94 -23.93 6.83 -0.90
C ARG A 94 -22.90 7.12 -1.97
N ASP A 95 -21.82 7.81 -1.63
CA ASP A 95 -20.81 8.26 -2.60
C ASP A 95 -19.94 7.08 -3.06
N ARG A 96 -20.07 6.77 -4.35
CA ARG A 96 -19.28 5.72 -5.01
C ARG A 96 -17.79 6.05 -5.00
N THR A 97 -17.45 7.32 -5.27
CA THR A 97 -16.05 7.76 -5.30
C THR A 97 -15.38 7.57 -3.96
N GLN A 98 -16.08 7.86 -2.86
CA GLN A 98 -15.58 7.64 -1.51
C GLN A 98 -15.30 6.15 -1.24
N HIS A 99 -16.18 5.25 -1.66
CA HIS A 99 -16.01 3.82 -1.47
C HIS A 99 -14.81 3.27 -2.26
N VAL A 100 -14.68 3.68 -3.53
CA VAL A 100 -13.55 3.28 -4.39
C VAL A 100 -12.23 3.80 -3.81
N ALA A 101 -12.20 5.08 -3.43
CA ALA A 101 -11.02 5.69 -2.84
C ALA A 101 -10.62 5.04 -1.50
N ALA A 102 -11.60 4.67 -0.66
CA ALA A 102 -11.34 4.00 0.61
C ALA A 102 -10.71 2.61 0.41
N LEU A 103 -11.21 1.83 -0.56
CA LEU A 103 -10.62 0.53 -0.91
C LEU A 103 -9.21 0.69 -1.50
N ALA A 104 -9.00 1.63 -2.42
CA ALA A 104 -7.70 1.92 -2.99
C ALA A 104 -6.70 2.37 -1.92
N TYR A 105 -7.14 3.23 -0.97
CA TYR A 105 -6.34 3.68 0.16
C TYR A 105 -5.91 2.50 1.05
N ALA A 106 -6.85 1.63 1.43
CA ALA A 106 -6.54 0.46 2.24
C ALA A 106 -5.59 -0.51 1.52
N GLY A 107 -5.79 -0.74 0.23
CA GLY A 107 -4.88 -1.54 -0.61
C GLY A 107 -3.47 -0.94 -0.67
N SER A 108 -3.36 0.39 -0.84
CA SER A 108 -2.07 1.08 -0.86
C SER A 108 -1.34 1.00 0.48
N ALA A 109 -2.08 1.15 1.59
CA ALA A 109 -1.52 1.01 2.93
C ALA A 109 -0.98 -0.40 3.19
N LEU A 110 -1.72 -1.43 2.78
CA LEU A 110 -1.25 -2.82 2.85
C LEU A 110 -0.05 -3.07 1.94
N GLY A 111 -0.06 -2.52 0.70
CA GLY A 111 1.07 -2.62 -0.20
C GLY A 111 2.34 -2.00 0.38
N ALA A 112 2.24 -0.85 1.05
CA ALA A 112 3.35 -0.22 1.76
C ALA A 112 3.87 -1.06 2.93
N VAL A 113 2.97 -1.72 3.69
CA VAL A 113 3.34 -2.62 4.80
C VAL A 113 4.12 -3.85 4.33
N PHE A 114 3.78 -4.36 3.15
CA PHE A 114 4.41 -5.55 2.58
C PHE A 114 5.54 -5.26 1.59
N ALA A 115 5.85 -3.99 1.33
CA ALA A 115 6.96 -3.62 0.47
C ALA A 115 8.29 -4.12 1.07
N GLY A 116 9.10 -4.80 0.27
CA GLY A 116 10.43 -5.30 0.65
C GLY A 116 11.58 -4.41 0.19
N ASP A 117 11.28 -3.36 -0.59
CA ASP A 117 12.24 -2.41 -1.11
C ASP A 117 11.69 -0.97 -1.14
N LEU A 118 12.61 0.00 -1.22
CA LEU A 118 12.28 1.43 -1.19
C LEU A 118 11.48 1.90 -2.40
N LEU A 119 11.68 1.32 -3.58
CA LEU A 119 10.95 1.74 -4.78
C LEU A 119 9.51 1.23 -4.73
N THR A 120 9.32 -0.01 -4.32
CA THR A 120 7.97 -0.57 -4.06
C THR A 120 7.24 0.24 -2.99
N LEU A 121 7.91 0.58 -1.89
CA LEU A 121 7.36 1.44 -0.84
C LEU A 121 6.95 2.80 -1.42
N PHE A 122 7.80 3.43 -2.22
CA PHE A 122 7.51 4.72 -2.86
C PHE A 122 6.25 4.65 -3.73
N VAL A 123 6.12 3.61 -4.56
CA VAL A 123 4.93 3.44 -5.43
C VAL A 123 3.65 3.36 -4.59
N PHE A 124 3.63 2.54 -3.54
CA PHE A 124 2.45 2.43 -2.67
C PHE A 124 2.20 3.70 -1.85
N TRP A 125 3.26 4.41 -1.47
CA TRP A 125 3.17 5.71 -0.80
C TRP A 125 2.47 6.76 -1.68
N GLU A 126 2.83 6.84 -2.96
CA GLU A 126 2.17 7.72 -3.92
C GLU A 126 0.71 7.33 -4.20
N LEU A 127 0.43 6.03 -4.34
CA LEU A 127 -0.94 5.52 -4.50
C LEU A 127 -1.80 5.83 -3.26
N LEU A 128 -1.22 5.77 -2.06
CA LEU A 128 -1.87 6.15 -0.82
C LEU A 128 -2.18 7.65 -0.78
N ALA A 129 -1.24 8.48 -1.22
CA ALA A 129 -1.43 9.92 -1.34
C ALA A 129 -2.58 10.27 -2.30
N VAL A 130 -2.56 9.71 -3.50
CA VAL A 130 -3.60 9.94 -4.50
C VAL A 130 -4.98 9.51 -3.98
N SER A 131 -5.09 8.30 -3.43
CA SER A 131 -6.37 7.80 -2.91
C SER A 131 -6.89 8.63 -1.73
N SER A 132 -6.01 9.13 -0.85
CA SER A 132 -6.40 9.99 0.27
C SER A 132 -6.92 11.36 -0.20
N VAL A 133 -6.37 11.94 -1.27
CA VAL A 133 -6.89 13.20 -1.85
C VAL A 133 -8.34 13.03 -2.32
N PHE A 134 -8.67 11.91 -2.96
CA PHE A 134 -10.06 11.61 -3.35
C PHE A 134 -10.99 11.48 -2.14
N LEU A 135 -10.52 10.94 -1.01
CA LEU A 135 -11.29 10.91 0.24
C LEU A 135 -11.55 12.31 0.79
N ILE A 136 -10.56 13.23 0.71
CA ILE A 136 -10.73 14.62 1.11
C ILE A 136 -11.75 15.33 0.18
N PHE A 137 -11.65 15.10 -1.12
CA PHE A 137 -12.56 15.70 -2.11
C PHE A 137 -13.99 15.13 -2.02
N ALA A 138 -14.18 13.96 -1.43
CA ALA A 138 -15.51 13.35 -1.27
C ALA A 138 -16.47 14.20 -0.44
N SER A 139 -15.98 15.12 0.42
CA SER A 139 -16.84 16.09 1.14
C SER A 139 -17.42 17.19 0.26
N ARG A 140 -16.94 17.36 -0.98
CA ARG A 140 -17.46 18.25 -2.04
C ARG A 140 -17.67 19.70 -1.61
N THR A 141 -16.83 20.24 -0.72
CA THR A 141 -16.86 21.62 -0.30
C THR A 141 -15.65 22.37 -0.88
N GLU A 142 -15.77 23.69 -1.12
CA GLU A 142 -14.61 24.50 -1.56
C GLU A 142 -13.46 24.44 -0.56
N ARG A 143 -13.81 24.38 0.74
CA ARG A 143 -12.82 24.24 1.82
C ARG A 143 -12.06 22.90 1.72
N SER A 144 -12.74 21.80 1.43
CA SER A 144 -12.09 20.49 1.25
C SER A 144 -11.23 20.47 -0.01
N TYR A 145 -11.64 21.15 -1.07
CA TYR A 145 -10.86 21.26 -2.29
C TYR A 145 -9.52 21.98 -2.03
N GLY A 146 -9.59 23.15 -1.38
CA GLY A 146 -8.39 23.90 -1.01
C GLY A 146 -7.48 23.16 -0.03
N ALA A 147 -8.06 22.39 0.92
CA ALA A 147 -7.31 21.57 1.84
C ALA A 147 -6.61 20.40 1.14
N GLY A 148 -7.34 19.68 0.25
CA GLY A 148 -6.81 18.56 -0.51
C GLY A 148 -5.71 18.96 -1.47
N MET A 149 -5.81 20.14 -2.12
CA MET A 149 -4.75 20.65 -2.98
C MET A 149 -3.46 20.96 -2.20
N ARG A 150 -3.57 21.59 -1.03
CA ARG A 150 -2.39 21.81 -0.16
C ARG A 150 -1.78 20.50 0.31
N TYR A 151 -2.63 19.55 0.73
CA TYR A 151 -2.18 18.22 1.10
C TYR A 151 -1.41 17.54 -0.05
N LEU A 152 -1.97 17.57 -1.27
CA LEU A 152 -1.36 16.96 -2.46
C LEU A 152 0.03 17.56 -2.76
N ILE A 153 0.17 18.89 -2.71
CA ILE A 153 1.45 19.56 -2.94
C ILE A 153 2.51 19.10 -1.93
N ILE A 154 2.15 19.08 -0.65
CA ILE A 154 3.08 18.63 0.42
C ILE A 154 3.46 17.17 0.22
N GLN A 155 2.49 16.34 -0.15
CA GLN A 155 2.69 14.90 -0.34
C GLN A 155 3.60 14.61 -1.55
N ILE A 156 3.42 15.33 -2.67
CA ILE A 156 4.32 15.22 -3.83
C ILE A 156 5.75 15.60 -3.46
N ILE A 157 5.94 16.68 -2.71
CA ILE A 157 7.28 17.09 -2.25
C ILE A 157 7.89 15.98 -1.38
N SER A 158 7.11 15.42 -0.46
CA SER A 158 7.55 14.31 0.40
C SER A 158 7.96 13.08 -0.42
N GLY A 159 7.15 12.71 -1.43
CA GLY A 159 7.44 11.59 -2.32
C GLY A 159 8.72 11.80 -3.14
N VAL A 160 8.91 13.01 -3.68
CA VAL A 160 10.15 13.36 -4.40
C VAL A 160 11.37 13.25 -3.50
N LEU A 161 11.29 13.68 -2.24
CA LEU A 161 12.38 13.55 -1.27
C LEU A 161 12.66 12.07 -0.93
N LEU A 162 11.62 11.26 -0.76
CA LEU A 162 11.77 9.82 -0.54
C LEU A 162 12.46 9.15 -1.73
N LEU A 163 12.02 9.46 -2.96
CA LEU A 163 12.63 8.92 -4.18
C LEU A 163 14.08 9.37 -4.34
N ALA A 164 14.38 10.64 -4.07
CA ALA A 164 15.75 11.14 -4.11
C ALA A 164 16.65 10.41 -3.09
N GLY A 165 16.16 10.20 -1.87
CA GLY A 165 16.86 9.41 -0.86
C GLY A 165 17.11 7.97 -1.30
N ALA A 166 16.10 7.31 -1.91
CA ALA A 166 16.22 5.96 -2.46
C ALA A 166 17.27 5.88 -3.57
N LEU A 167 17.32 6.87 -4.48
CA LEU A 167 18.31 6.91 -5.56
C LEU A 167 19.74 7.15 -5.04
N ILE A 168 19.90 8.00 -4.04
CA ILE A 168 21.20 8.21 -3.38
C ILE A 168 21.69 6.92 -2.73
N LEU A 169 20.80 6.24 -2.00
CA LEU A 169 21.11 4.95 -1.38
C LEU A 169 21.50 3.91 -2.42
N TYR A 170 20.74 3.80 -3.51
CA TYR A 170 21.05 2.90 -4.62
C TYR A 170 22.42 3.20 -5.23
N GLY A 171 22.76 4.48 -5.44
CA GLY A 171 24.07 4.88 -5.95
C GLY A 171 25.23 4.51 -5.03
N GLN A 172 24.98 4.38 -3.72
CA GLN A 172 26.00 4.02 -2.74
C GLN A 172 26.10 2.51 -2.48
N SER A 173 24.95 1.82 -2.41
CA SER A 173 24.86 0.40 -2.02
C SER A 173 24.63 -0.56 -3.19
N GLY A 174 24.14 -0.06 -4.33
CA GLY A 174 23.71 -0.89 -5.46
C GLY A 174 22.41 -1.67 -5.20
N SER A 175 21.74 -1.44 -4.07
CA SER A 175 20.52 -2.14 -3.66
C SER A 175 19.46 -1.17 -3.13
N LEU A 176 18.18 -1.47 -3.39
CA LEU A 176 17.03 -0.76 -2.83
C LEU A 176 16.32 -1.57 -1.74
N ARG A 177 16.78 -2.78 -1.47
CA ARG A 177 16.17 -3.70 -0.51
C ARG A 177 16.28 -3.20 0.91
N PHE A 178 15.30 -3.52 1.74
CA PHE A 178 15.40 -3.33 3.19
C PHE A 178 16.33 -4.38 3.81
N GLU A 179 17.61 -4.18 3.61
CA GLU A 179 18.66 -4.96 4.25
C GLU A 179 19.28 -4.15 5.41
N HIS A 180 20.01 -4.86 6.29
CA HIS A 180 20.77 -4.17 7.31
C HIS A 180 21.89 -3.39 6.62
N ILE A 181 21.66 -2.10 6.43
CA ILE A 181 22.69 -1.18 5.93
C ILE A 181 23.65 -0.97 7.09
N GLY A 182 24.63 -1.89 7.19
CA GLY A 182 25.70 -1.75 8.16
C GLY A 182 26.42 -0.43 7.89
N LEU A 183 26.42 0.47 8.85
CA LEU A 183 27.24 1.67 8.86
C LEU A 183 28.75 1.34 8.99
N SER A 184 29.15 0.18 8.50
CA SER A 184 30.51 -0.34 8.59
C SER A 184 31.55 0.41 7.72
N GLY A 185 31.22 1.57 7.16
CA GLY A 185 32.16 2.37 6.38
C GLY A 185 32.08 3.87 6.58
N ALA A 186 30.92 4.44 6.91
CA ALA A 186 30.78 5.89 7.03
C ALA A 186 30.69 6.41 8.47
N GLY A 187 30.39 5.54 9.43
CA GLY A 187 30.19 5.92 10.84
C GLY A 187 31.48 5.97 11.66
N SER A 188 32.59 5.41 11.17
CA SER A 188 33.88 5.47 11.88
C SER A 188 34.63 6.81 11.69
N MET A 189 34.08 7.74 10.91
CA MET A 189 34.69 9.06 10.67
C MET A 189 34.02 10.19 11.44
N LEU A 190 32.99 9.90 12.25
CA LEU A 190 32.21 10.90 13.01
C LEU A 190 32.08 10.56 14.51
N ILE A 191 33.01 9.77 15.06
CA ILE A 191 33.20 9.65 16.52
C ILE A 191 34.63 10.05 16.87
#